data_39b460b77207f951a4564d0ecbc8cf2b
#
_entry.id   39b460b77207f951a4564d0ecbc8cf2b
#
_cell.length_a   1.000
_cell.length_b   1.000
_cell.length_c   1.000
_cell.angle_alpha   90.00
_cell.angle_beta   90.00
_cell.angle_gamma   90.00
#
_symmetry.space_group_name_H-M   'P 1'
#
loop_
_entity.id
_entity.type
_entity.pdbx_description
1 polymer ?
#
loop_
_entity_poly.entity_id
_entity_poly.type
_entity_poly.pdbx_seq_one_letter_code
_entity_poly.pdbx_strand_id
1 'polypeptide(L)'
;MDGEKIINEVMGGGLRALNKLAESPLVERFGLEDRAQTLVYEGARRMAETAAKAAKRRSSAKSGERRRSSRKFDLSLSEEQQLMRDTLRRFADEVMEPASREADERGAPPDGFMEAFAELGAVQMAVPEGLGGAAESASAVSQMLVAEDLARGDMGLAYAALSPLSFVNALVLYGDDAQRARWLPPLLEGDVAEVSVAVVEPHPLFDPNEPRTSARKQGSGYVLKGAKSAVALASTASQFLVSADLHKVGPRLFVVDQGANGLSVIEEPAMGLRSAGLGRLMLDGVKIGEDAMLGGEAALGKAGTAAYRSAVDRARIGWGAMAVGASQAVLDYVVPYCNERVAFGEPISHRQAVAFM
;
A
#
# COMPACT_ATOMS: atom_id res chain seq x y z
N MET A 1 -32.22 10.67 11.54
CA MET A 1 -31.92 9.73 10.45
C MET A 1 -31.92 8.33 11.04
N ASP A 2 -32.74 7.46 10.48
CA ASP A 2 -33.04 6.14 11.04
C ASP A 2 -31.81 5.23 10.99
N GLY A 3 -31.43 4.68 12.15
CA GLY A 3 -30.24 3.81 12.26
C GLY A 3 -30.33 2.53 11.42
N GLU A 4 -31.52 2.09 11.01
CA GLU A 4 -31.73 0.98 10.06
C GLU A 4 -31.30 1.33 8.64
N LYS A 5 -31.44 2.59 8.21
CA LYS A 5 -31.04 3.02 6.89
C LYS A 5 -29.53 3.05 6.72
N ILE A 6 -28.82 3.46 7.78
CA ILE A 6 -27.34 3.48 7.82
C ILE A 6 -26.78 2.05 7.83
N ILE A 7 -27.40 1.13 8.60
CA ILE A 7 -26.98 -0.28 8.66
C ILE A 7 -27.18 -0.97 7.30
N ASN A 8 -28.29 -0.70 6.63
CA ASN A 8 -28.60 -1.28 5.32
C ASN A 8 -27.71 -0.71 4.20
N GLU A 9 -27.31 0.55 4.30
CA GLU A 9 -26.41 1.19 3.34
C GLU A 9 -24.95 0.69 3.48
N VAL A 10 -24.48 0.55 4.72
CA VAL A 10 -23.13 0.01 5.04
C VAL A 10 -23.04 -1.49 4.70
N MET A 11 -24.07 -2.28 5.05
CA MET A 11 -24.12 -3.71 4.68
C MET A 11 -24.19 -3.91 3.16
N GLY A 12 -24.87 -3.01 2.43
CA GLY A 12 -24.95 -3.05 0.97
C GLY A 12 -23.63 -2.69 0.28
N GLY A 13 -22.78 -1.87 0.90
CA GLY A 13 -21.47 -1.49 0.40
C GLY A 13 -20.46 -2.63 0.47
N GLY A 14 -20.30 -3.22 1.64
CA GLY A 14 -19.35 -4.32 1.86
C GLY A 14 -19.68 -5.58 1.04
N LEU A 15 -20.98 -5.92 0.93
CA LEU A 15 -21.43 -7.04 0.07
C LEU A 15 -21.16 -6.77 -1.42
N ARG A 16 -21.33 -5.53 -1.89
CA ARG A 16 -21.00 -5.19 -3.29
C ARG A 16 -19.52 -5.29 -3.58
N ALA A 17 -18.66 -4.90 -2.63
CA ALA A 17 -17.21 -4.99 -2.79
C ALA A 17 -16.73 -6.45 -2.79
N LEU A 18 -17.25 -7.30 -1.88
CA LEU A 18 -16.97 -8.74 -1.87
C LEU A 18 -17.48 -9.44 -3.13
N ASN A 19 -18.65 -9.08 -3.63
CA ASN A 19 -19.15 -9.60 -4.91
C ASN A 19 -18.28 -9.16 -6.09
N LYS A 20 -17.85 -7.90 -6.13
CA LYS A 20 -16.95 -7.38 -7.18
C LYS A 20 -15.59 -8.11 -7.16
N LEU A 21 -15.07 -8.44 -5.97
CA LEU A 21 -13.88 -9.27 -5.83
C LEU A 21 -14.12 -10.71 -6.31
N ALA A 22 -15.26 -11.31 -5.94
CA ALA A 22 -15.60 -12.67 -6.35
C ALA A 22 -15.90 -12.81 -7.86
N GLU A 23 -16.36 -11.73 -8.49
CA GLU A 23 -16.62 -11.62 -9.93
C GLU A 23 -15.40 -11.12 -10.73
N SER A 24 -14.27 -10.89 -10.09
CA SER A 24 -13.04 -10.43 -10.75
C SER A 24 -12.54 -11.48 -11.75
N PRO A 25 -12.16 -11.07 -12.97
CA PRO A 25 -11.56 -11.96 -13.97
C PRO A 25 -10.37 -12.76 -13.46
N LEU A 26 -9.68 -12.25 -12.44
CA LEU A 26 -8.54 -12.91 -11.80
C LEU A 26 -8.98 -14.08 -10.91
N VAL A 27 -10.11 -13.95 -10.21
CA VAL A 27 -10.66 -15.06 -9.40
C VAL A 27 -11.02 -16.25 -10.31
N GLU A 28 -11.63 -15.98 -11.45
CA GLU A 28 -11.93 -17.00 -12.48
C GLU A 28 -10.63 -17.57 -13.09
N ARG A 29 -9.69 -16.68 -13.47
CA ARG A 29 -8.40 -17.08 -14.05
C ARG A 29 -7.58 -17.97 -13.12
N PHE A 30 -7.67 -17.78 -11.82
CA PHE A 30 -6.92 -18.55 -10.82
C PHE A 30 -7.73 -19.69 -10.18
N GLY A 31 -8.97 -19.94 -10.61
CA GLY A 31 -9.84 -21.02 -10.12
C GLY A 31 -10.14 -20.89 -8.62
N LEU A 32 -10.38 -19.64 -8.16
CA LEU A 32 -10.68 -19.32 -6.75
C LEU A 32 -12.17 -19.13 -6.49
N GLU A 33 -13.05 -19.42 -7.46
CA GLU A 33 -14.48 -19.12 -7.42
C GLU A 33 -15.17 -19.69 -6.18
N ASP A 34 -14.91 -20.97 -5.87
CA ASP A 34 -15.54 -21.65 -4.71
C ASP A 34 -15.14 -20.98 -3.38
N ARG A 35 -13.88 -20.53 -3.27
CA ARG A 35 -13.38 -19.82 -2.08
C ARG A 35 -13.95 -18.41 -1.99
N ALA A 36 -14.02 -17.70 -3.13
CA ALA A 36 -14.58 -16.36 -3.18
C ALA A 36 -16.09 -16.38 -2.86
N GLN A 37 -16.85 -17.34 -3.39
CA GLN A 37 -18.27 -17.52 -3.06
C GLN A 37 -18.49 -17.87 -1.59
N THR A 38 -17.66 -18.75 -1.02
CA THR A 38 -17.72 -19.09 0.41
C THR A 38 -17.49 -17.85 1.28
N LEU A 39 -16.56 -16.99 0.90
CA LEU A 39 -16.26 -15.74 1.61
C LEU A 39 -17.38 -14.71 1.53
N VAL A 40 -18.01 -14.55 0.36
CA VAL A 40 -19.20 -13.70 0.21
C VAL A 40 -20.31 -14.17 1.15
N TYR A 41 -20.55 -15.49 1.19
CA TYR A 41 -21.59 -16.08 2.06
C TYR A 41 -21.26 -15.91 3.55
N GLU A 42 -20.01 -16.19 3.97
CA GLU A 42 -19.60 -16.06 5.37
C GLU A 42 -19.47 -14.59 5.81
N GLY A 43 -19.01 -13.70 4.91
CA GLY A 43 -19.00 -12.26 5.16
C GLY A 43 -20.41 -11.72 5.41
N ALA A 44 -21.38 -12.11 4.59
CA ALA A 44 -22.80 -11.77 4.77
C ALA A 44 -23.36 -12.32 6.11
N ARG A 45 -23.02 -13.55 6.46
CA ARG A 45 -23.42 -14.17 7.73
C ARG A 45 -22.82 -13.46 8.94
N ARG A 46 -21.52 -13.12 8.92
CA ARG A 46 -20.84 -12.40 10.01
C ARG A 46 -21.37 -10.97 10.18
N MET A 47 -21.66 -10.26 9.07
CA MET A 47 -22.31 -8.96 9.12
C MET A 47 -23.68 -9.05 9.80
N ALA A 48 -24.50 -10.07 9.49
CA ALA A 48 -25.77 -10.30 10.13
C ALA A 48 -25.62 -10.62 11.64
N GLU A 49 -24.62 -11.42 12.02
CA GLU A 49 -24.33 -11.76 13.41
C GLU A 49 -23.80 -10.54 14.21
N THR A 50 -22.98 -9.68 13.60
CA THR A 50 -22.48 -8.44 14.23
C THR A 50 -23.59 -7.41 14.38
N ALA A 51 -24.47 -7.28 13.41
CA ALA A 51 -25.68 -6.45 13.53
C ALA A 51 -26.62 -6.94 14.63
N ALA A 52 -26.83 -8.25 14.73
CA ALA A 52 -27.63 -8.87 15.81
C ALA A 52 -26.97 -8.70 17.17
N LYS A 53 -25.64 -8.80 17.30
CA LYS A 53 -24.88 -8.54 18.53
C LYS A 53 -24.91 -7.06 18.93
N ALA A 54 -24.82 -6.14 17.96
CA ALA A 54 -24.95 -4.70 18.20
C ALA A 54 -26.35 -4.31 18.68
N ALA A 55 -27.39 -4.91 18.11
CA ALA A 55 -28.77 -4.74 18.56
C ALA A 55 -28.97 -5.28 19.98
N LYS A 56 -28.38 -6.45 20.31
CA LYS A 56 -28.45 -7.05 21.65
C LYS A 56 -27.65 -6.27 22.72
N ARG A 57 -26.53 -5.61 22.35
CA ARG A 57 -25.76 -4.73 23.23
C ARG A 57 -26.47 -3.44 23.58
N ARG A 58 -27.35 -2.90 22.70
CA ARG A 58 -28.19 -1.74 23.00
C ARG A 58 -29.29 -2.06 24.02
N SER A 59 -29.71 -3.31 24.14
CA SER A 59 -30.73 -3.74 25.13
C SER A 59 -30.14 -4.08 26.51
N SER A 60 -28.82 -4.26 26.65
CA SER A 60 -28.17 -4.68 27.92
C SER A 60 -27.23 -3.62 28.54
N ALA A 61 -27.40 -2.34 28.19
CA ALA A 61 -26.63 -1.24 28.78
C ALA A 61 -27.08 -0.90 30.22
N LYS A 62 -27.17 -1.91 31.12
CA LYS A 62 -27.24 -1.76 32.59
C LYS A 62 -26.61 -2.98 33.21
N SER A 63 -25.30 -2.98 33.36
CA SER A 63 -24.59 -3.53 34.53
C SER A 63 -23.07 -3.45 34.23
N GLY A 64 -22.38 -2.68 35.07
CA GLY A 64 -20.93 -2.55 34.97
C GLY A 64 -20.25 -3.80 35.51
N GLU A 65 -19.42 -4.38 34.69
CA GLU A 65 -18.21 -5.10 35.08
C GLU A 65 -17.24 -5.07 33.93
N ARG A 66 -16.23 -4.19 34.04
CA ARG A 66 -15.06 -4.21 33.13
C ARG A 66 -14.26 -5.49 33.41
N ARG A 67 -14.59 -6.60 32.74
CA ARG A 67 -13.67 -7.70 32.57
C ARG A 67 -12.49 -7.22 31.73
N ARG A 68 -11.33 -7.01 32.37
CA ARG A 68 -10.03 -6.99 31.67
C ARG A 68 -9.84 -8.37 31.01
N SER A 69 -10.23 -8.53 29.76
CA SER A 69 -9.77 -9.67 28.96
C SER A 69 -8.27 -9.46 28.73
N SER A 70 -7.44 -10.35 29.26
CA SER A 70 -6.06 -10.49 28.79
C SER A 70 -6.15 -10.85 27.32
N ARG A 71 -5.96 -9.89 26.42
CA ARG A 71 -5.83 -10.16 24.99
C ARG A 71 -4.59 -11.04 24.83
N LYS A 72 -4.79 -12.33 24.61
CA LYS A 72 -3.72 -13.20 24.11
C LYS A 72 -3.29 -12.60 22.78
N PHE A 73 -1.98 -12.50 22.57
CA PHE A 73 -1.41 -12.09 21.29
C PHE A 73 -1.72 -13.19 20.28
N ASP A 74 -2.62 -12.93 19.35
CA ASP A 74 -3.09 -13.86 18.34
C ASP A 74 -2.47 -13.48 17.01
N LEU A 75 -1.69 -14.38 16.44
CA LEU A 75 -1.02 -14.26 15.13
C LEU A 75 -1.80 -14.94 14.00
N SER A 76 -2.96 -15.55 14.31
CA SER A 76 -3.77 -16.16 13.26
C SER A 76 -4.33 -15.10 12.32
N LEU A 77 -4.28 -15.40 11.03
CA LEU A 77 -4.86 -14.56 10.00
C LEU A 77 -6.37 -14.77 9.94
N SER A 78 -7.12 -13.71 9.61
CA SER A 78 -8.53 -13.85 9.27
C SER A 78 -8.68 -14.57 7.93
N GLU A 79 -9.86 -15.13 7.66
CA GLU A 79 -10.15 -15.78 6.38
C GLU A 79 -10.00 -14.82 5.20
N GLU A 80 -10.40 -13.54 5.37
CA GLU A 80 -10.20 -12.48 4.39
C GLU A 80 -8.72 -12.22 4.11
N GLN A 81 -7.89 -12.16 5.16
CA GLN A 81 -6.44 -12.02 5.01
C GLN A 81 -5.82 -13.24 4.33
N GLN A 82 -6.31 -14.43 4.60
CA GLN A 82 -5.82 -15.65 3.96
C GLN A 82 -6.17 -15.66 2.46
N LEU A 83 -7.41 -15.32 2.08
CA LEU A 83 -7.79 -15.22 0.67
C LEU A 83 -6.98 -14.15 -0.07
N MET A 84 -6.83 -12.98 0.55
CA MET A 84 -6.01 -11.91 0.01
C MET A 84 -4.58 -12.40 -0.27
N ARG A 85 -3.96 -13.11 0.68
CA ARG A 85 -2.63 -13.71 0.50
C ARG A 85 -2.58 -14.73 -0.63
N ASP A 86 -3.55 -15.63 -0.69
CA ASP A 86 -3.61 -16.66 -1.74
C ASP A 86 -3.73 -16.01 -3.14
N THR A 87 -4.51 -14.93 -3.26
CA THR A 87 -4.66 -14.17 -4.51
C THR A 87 -3.37 -13.45 -4.89
N LEU A 88 -2.76 -12.73 -3.94
CA LEU A 88 -1.54 -11.96 -4.17
C LEU A 88 -0.35 -12.85 -4.51
N ARG A 89 -0.21 -14.01 -3.85
CA ARG A 89 0.85 -14.98 -4.16
C ARG A 89 0.72 -15.54 -5.57
N ARG A 90 -0.50 -15.87 -6.00
CA ARG A 90 -0.70 -16.31 -7.38
C ARG A 90 -0.37 -15.21 -8.39
N PHE A 91 -0.76 -13.98 -8.11
CA PHE A 91 -0.36 -12.84 -8.94
C PHE A 91 1.16 -12.67 -8.98
N ALA A 92 1.84 -12.81 -7.84
CA ALA A 92 3.29 -12.77 -7.76
C ALA A 92 3.95 -13.88 -8.59
N ASP A 93 3.47 -15.13 -8.43
CA ASP A 93 4.06 -16.31 -9.06
C ASP A 93 3.71 -16.40 -10.58
N GLU A 94 2.50 -15.99 -11.00
CA GLU A 94 2.04 -16.18 -12.38
C GLU A 94 2.17 -14.93 -13.27
N VAL A 95 2.24 -13.74 -12.68
CA VAL A 95 2.33 -12.47 -13.43
C VAL A 95 3.66 -11.77 -13.19
N MET A 96 4.07 -11.59 -11.92
CA MET A 96 5.24 -10.76 -11.59
C MET A 96 6.56 -11.49 -11.85
N GLU A 97 6.71 -12.73 -11.36
CA GLU A 97 7.94 -13.49 -11.54
C GLU A 97 8.31 -13.70 -13.02
N PRO A 98 7.40 -14.14 -13.91
CA PRO A 98 7.71 -14.28 -15.33
C PRO A 98 8.07 -12.96 -16.02
N ALA A 99 7.48 -11.84 -15.58
CA ALA A 99 7.73 -10.52 -16.14
C ALA A 99 8.98 -9.83 -15.58
N SER A 100 9.54 -10.33 -14.46
CA SER A 100 10.58 -9.66 -13.69
C SER A 100 11.82 -9.29 -14.50
N ARG A 101 12.29 -10.23 -15.35
CA ARG A 101 13.50 -10.03 -16.17
C ARG A 101 13.29 -8.94 -17.23
N GLU A 102 12.20 -8.99 -17.97
CA GLU A 102 11.87 -7.99 -18.98
C GLU A 102 11.68 -6.61 -18.33
N ALA A 103 10.98 -6.55 -17.20
CA ALA A 103 10.77 -5.32 -16.45
C ALA A 103 12.10 -4.72 -15.94
N ASP A 104 13.04 -5.55 -15.47
CA ASP A 104 14.36 -5.08 -15.05
C ASP A 104 15.18 -4.56 -16.23
N GLU A 105 15.20 -5.28 -17.35
CA GLU A 105 15.88 -4.85 -18.59
C GLU A 105 15.30 -3.53 -19.13
N ARG A 106 13.98 -3.38 -19.10
CA ARG A 106 13.25 -2.18 -19.53
C ARG A 106 13.42 -1.01 -18.54
N GLY A 107 13.63 -1.29 -17.27
CA GLY A 107 13.70 -0.28 -16.20
C GLY A 107 12.33 0.32 -15.83
N ALA A 108 11.24 -0.40 -16.09
CA ALA A 108 9.87 0.02 -15.82
C ALA A 108 8.93 -1.19 -15.73
N PRO A 109 7.76 -1.08 -15.09
CA PRO A 109 6.73 -2.12 -15.15
C PRO A 109 6.31 -2.40 -16.60
N PRO A 110 5.94 -3.65 -16.94
CA PRO A 110 5.38 -3.98 -18.25
C PRO A 110 4.05 -3.25 -18.49
N ASP A 111 3.72 -3.08 -19.76
CA ASP A 111 2.43 -2.50 -20.15
C ASP A 111 1.28 -3.37 -19.61
N GLY A 112 0.25 -2.75 -19.06
CA GLY A 112 -0.90 -3.45 -18.45
C GLY A 112 -0.66 -3.98 -17.03
N PHE A 113 0.56 -3.87 -16.46
CA PHE A 113 0.86 -4.38 -15.12
C PHE A 113 0.07 -3.64 -14.03
N MET A 114 -0.01 -2.31 -14.09
CA MET A 114 -0.72 -1.52 -13.09
C MET A 114 -2.24 -1.71 -13.18
N GLU A 115 -2.77 -1.90 -14.37
CA GLU A 115 -4.17 -2.25 -14.60
C GLU A 115 -4.48 -3.63 -14.01
N ALA A 116 -3.65 -4.64 -14.29
CA ALA A 116 -3.78 -5.97 -13.71
C ALA A 116 -3.67 -5.95 -12.17
N PHE A 117 -2.81 -5.10 -11.62
CA PHE A 117 -2.72 -4.90 -10.18
C PHE A 117 -3.98 -4.22 -9.61
N ALA A 118 -4.54 -3.22 -10.30
CA ALA A 118 -5.79 -2.57 -9.88
C ALA A 118 -6.96 -3.54 -9.83
N GLU A 119 -7.04 -4.49 -10.78
CA GLU A 119 -8.06 -5.55 -10.82
C GLU A 119 -8.02 -6.50 -9.60
N LEU A 120 -6.89 -6.61 -8.90
CA LEU A 120 -6.81 -7.39 -7.63
C LEU A 120 -7.67 -6.78 -6.51
N GLY A 121 -8.13 -5.55 -6.65
CA GLY A 121 -8.91 -4.85 -5.63
C GLY A 121 -8.09 -4.46 -4.39
N ALA A 122 -6.77 -4.40 -4.49
CA ALA A 122 -5.89 -4.07 -3.36
C ALA A 122 -6.16 -2.66 -2.78
N VAL A 123 -6.54 -1.70 -3.64
CA VAL A 123 -6.95 -0.36 -3.20
C VAL A 123 -8.25 -0.41 -2.43
N GLN A 124 -9.24 -1.13 -2.93
CA GLN A 124 -10.55 -1.30 -2.28
C GLN A 124 -10.40 -1.94 -0.90
N MET A 125 -9.51 -2.92 -0.78
CA MET A 125 -9.18 -3.59 0.49
C MET A 125 -8.33 -2.74 1.44
N ALA A 126 -7.69 -1.67 0.97
CA ALA A 126 -6.94 -0.72 1.79
C ALA A 126 -7.81 0.42 2.34
N VAL A 127 -8.96 0.70 1.72
CA VAL A 127 -9.86 1.80 2.05
C VAL A 127 -11.04 1.30 2.87
N PRO A 128 -11.36 1.92 4.04
CA PRO A 128 -12.53 1.56 4.83
C PRO A 128 -13.85 1.74 4.09
N GLU A 129 -14.86 0.92 4.42
CA GLU A 129 -16.22 0.99 3.85
C GLU A 129 -16.84 2.39 3.94
N GLY A 130 -16.64 3.07 5.08
CA GLY A 130 -17.12 4.45 5.28
C GLY A 130 -16.52 5.49 4.33
N LEU A 131 -15.48 5.14 3.59
CA LEU A 131 -14.82 5.96 2.57
C LEU A 131 -14.97 5.38 1.15
N GLY A 132 -15.85 4.40 0.96
CA GLY A 132 -16.15 3.81 -0.32
C GLY A 132 -15.32 2.57 -0.69
N GLY A 133 -14.46 2.09 0.21
CA GLY A 133 -13.70 0.85 0.03
C GLY A 133 -14.42 -0.39 0.56
N ALA A 134 -13.66 -1.46 0.81
CA ALA A 134 -14.16 -2.75 1.27
C ALA A 134 -13.61 -3.17 2.64
N ALA A 135 -12.64 -2.46 3.20
CA ALA A 135 -12.02 -2.81 4.48
C ALA A 135 -12.92 -2.42 5.67
N GLU A 136 -12.96 -3.25 6.72
CA GLU A 136 -13.56 -2.84 8.00
C GLU A 136 -12.78 -1.66 8.63
N SER A 137 -11.45 -1.69 8.49
CA SER A 137 -10.56 -0.62 8.97
C SER A 137 -9.20 -0.69 8.26
N ALA A 138 -8.46 0.43 8.25
CA ALA A 138 -7.10 0.48 7.72
C ALA A 138 -6.13 -0.38 8.58
N SER A 139 -5.90 -1.62 8.18
CA SER A 139 -5.07 -2.60 8.89
C SER A 139 -3.61 -2.53 8.46
N ALA A 140 -2.70 -2.24 9.41
CA ALA A 140 -1.26 -2.30 9.15
C ALA A 140 -0.77 -3.73 8.88
N VAL A 141 -1.42 -4.74 9.48
CA VAL A 141 -1.10 -6.16 9.23
C VAL A 141 -1.45 -6.54 7.80
N SER A 142 -2.64 -6.19 7.31
CA SER A 142 -3.02 -6.47 5.92
C SER A 142 -2.08 -5.78 4.93
N GLN A 143 -1.69 -4.51 5.18
CA GLN A 143 -0.73 -3.78 4.35
C GLN A 143 0.66 -4.47 4.31
N MET A 144 1.12 -4.98 5.45
CA MET A 144 2.36 -5.74 5.55
C MET A 144 2.29 -7.05 4.76
N LEU A 145 1.18 -7.79 4.85
CA LEU A 145 0.97 -9.04 4.11
C LEU A 145 0.94 -8.80 2.59
N VAL A 146 0.30 -7.72 2.13
CA VAL A 146 0.33 -7.31 0.71
C VAL A 146 1.76 -7.06 0.24
N ALA A 147 2.55 -6.33 1.02
CA ALA A 147 3.93 -6.01 0.67
C ALA A 147 4.83 -7.27 0.64
N GLU A 148 4.67 -8.18 1.60
CA GLU A 148 5.40 -9.46 1.68
C GLU A 148 5.09 -10.35 0.47
N ASP A 149 3.80 -10.57 0.18
CA ASP A 149 3.38 -11.52 -0.85
C ASP A 149 3.68 -11.00 -2.28
N LEU A 150 3.53 -9.69 -2.56
CA LEU A 150 3.93 -9.13 -3.85
C LEU A 150 5.45 -9.17 -4.08
N ALA A 151 6.25 -8.82 -3.07
CA ALA A 151 7.70 -8.80 -3.19
C ALA A 151 8.32 -10.18 -3.41
N ARG A 152 7.57 -11.25 -3.20
CA ARG A 152 7.94 -12.61 -3.56
C ARG A 152 8.10 -12.79 -5.08
N GLY A 153 7.24 -12.13 -5.90
CA GLY A 153 7.33 -12.22 -7.36
C GLY A 153 8.49 -11.39 -7.92
N ASP A 154 8.52 -10.10 -7.60
CA ASP A 154 9.61 -9.17 -7.90
C ASP A 154 9.54 -7.94 -6.98
N MET A 155 10.64 -7.60 -6.33
CA MET A 155 10.67 -6.51 -5.35
C MET A 155 10.49 -5.12 -5.99
N GLY A 156 10.93 -4.91 -7.22
CA GLY A 156 10.79 -3.65 -7.93
C GLY A 156 9.35 -3.45 -8.44
N LEU A 157 8.74 -4.47 -9.04
CA LEU A 157 7.33 -4.45 -9.42
C LEU A 157 6.43 -4.29 -8.19
N ALA A 158 6.77 -4.96 -7.06
CA ALA A 158 6.08 -4.74 -5.80
C ALA A 158 6.19 -3.28 -5.34
N TYR A 159 7.35 -2.66 -5.46
CA TYR A 159 7.52 -1.25 -5.11
C TYR A 159 6.70 -0.32 -6.02
N ALA A 160 6.62 -0.62 -7.33
CA ALA A 160 5.73 0.10 -8.24
C ALA A 160 4.27 0.03 -7.78
N ALA A 161 3.77 -1.17 -7.47
CA ALA A 161 2.41 -1.42 -7.02
C ALA A 161 2.10 -0.81 -5.63
N LEU A 162 3.07 -0.85 -4.71
CA LEU A 162 2.89 -0.38 -3.34
C LEU A 162 3.01 1.15 -3.20
N SER A 163 3.62 1.85 -4.16
CA SER A 163 3.74 3.30 -4.11
C SER A 163 2.37 3.99 -4.18
N PRO A 164 1.47 3.66 -5.12
CA PRO A 164 0.08 4.13 -5.11
C PRO A 164 -0.69 3.73 -3.84
N LEU A 165 -0.54 2.49 -3.37
CA LEU A 165 -1.18 2.07 -2.12
C LEU A 165 -0.70 2.89 -0.91
N SER A 166 0.56 3.29 -0.89
CA SER A 166 1.10 4.17 0.16
C SER A 166 0.49 5.57 0.11
N PHE A 167 0.22 6.10 -1.10
CA PHE A 167 -0.52 7.34 -1.28
C PHE A 167 -1.95 7.21 -0.75
N VAL A 168 -2.68 6.16 -1.14
CA VAL A 168 -4.03 5.85 -0.67
C VAL A 168 -4.07 5.75 0.86
N ASN A 169 -3.16 4.99 1.45
CA ASN A 169 -3.07 4.82 2.90
C ASN A 169 -2.80 6.13 3.64
N ALA A 170 -1.91 6.98 3.10
CA ALA A 170 -1.65 8.29 3.69
C ALA A 170 -2.89 9.18 3.62
N LEU A 171 -3.62 9.15 2.52
CA LEU A 171 -4.86 9.90 2.33
C LEU A 171 -5.97 9.44 3.28
N VAL A 172 -6.17 8.12 3.41
CA VAL A 172 -7.16 7.52 4.33
C VAL A 172 -6.86 7.89 5.77
N LEU A 173 -5.60 7.79 6.19
CA LEU A 173 -5.22 7.94 7.60
C LEU A 173 -5.02 9.41 8.02
N TYR A 174 -4.55 10.25 7.12
CA TYR A 174 -4.06 11.59 7.46
C TYR A 174 -4.67 12.72 6.62
N GLY A 175 -5.36 12.42 5.51
CA GLY A 175 -6.09 13.40 4.72
C GLY A 175 -7.28 13.98 5.49
N ASP A 176 -7.70 15.19 5.15
CA ASP A 176 -8.98 15.73 5.58
C ASP A 176 -10.14 15.24 4.69
N ASP A 177 -11.38 15.57 5.04
CA ASP A 177 -12.55 15.08 4.32
C ASP A 177 -12.63 15.62 2.89
N ALA A 178 -12.19 16.85 2.65
CA ALA A 178 -12.16 17.45 1.32
C ALA A 178 -11.12 16.74 0.43
N GLN A 179 -9.96 16.42 0.98
CA GLN A 179 -8.90 15.70 0.31
C GLN A 179 -9.32 14.26 -0.03
N ARG A 180 -9.95 13.55 0.92
CA ARG A 180 -10.51 12.22 0.67
C ARG A 180 -11.57 12.24 -0.41
N ALA A 181 -12.50 13.19 -0.34
CA ALA A 181 -13.56 13.33 -1.35
C ALA A 181 -13.03 13.65 -2.75
N ARG A 182 -11.90 14.35 -2.84
CA ARG A 182 -11.27 14.72 -4.11
C ARG A 182 -10.46 13.57 -4.73
N TRP A 183 -9.61 12.88 -3.95
CA TRP A 183 -8.58 11.99 -4.50
C TRP A 183 -8.88 10.49 -4.34
N LEU A 184 -9.76 10.06 -3.42
CA LEU A 184 -10.08 8.63 -3.30
C LEU A 184 -10.93 8.07 -4.44
N PRO A 185 -11.96 8.76 -4.96
CA PRO A 185 -12.85 8.15 -5.96
C PRO A 185 -12.13 7.62 -7.20
N PRO A 186 -11.26 8.38 -7.92
CA PRO A 186 -10.59 7.85 -9.09
C PRO A 186 -9.68 6.67 -8.77
N LEU A 187 -9.00 6.67 -7.60
CA LEU A 187 -8.14 5.57 -7.18
C LEU A 187 -8.93 4.29 -6.86
N LEU A 188 -10.16 4.42 -6.34
CA LEU A 188 -11.09 3.31 -6.13
C LEU A 188 -11.67 2.77 -7.45
N GLU A 189 -11.73 3.60 -8.50
CA GLU A 189 -12.18 3.24 -9.85
C GLU A 189 -11.08 2.56 -10.69
N GLY A 190 -9.82 2.61 -10.24
CA GLY A 190 -8.71 1.89 -10.86
C GLY A 190 -7.54 2.76 -11.35
N ASP A 191 -7.62 4.10 -11.21
CA ASP A 191 -6.56 5.03 -11.66
C ASP A 191 -5.31 5.00 -10.75
N VAL A 192 -4.89 3.80 -10.36
CA VAL A 192 -3.81 3.62 -9.36
C VAL A 192 -2.43 4.01 -9.89
N ALA A 193 -2.20 3.89 -11.19
CA ALA A 193 -0.92 4.27 -11.81
C ALA A 193 -0.68 5.78 -11.82
N GLU A 194 -1.71 6.59 -11.56
CA GLU A 194 -1.68 8.05 -11.61
C GLU A 194 -1.00 8.69 -10.37
N VAL A 195 -0.69 7.93 -9.33
CA VAL A 195 -0.13 8.48 -8.09
C VAL A 195 1.10 7.74 -7.62
N SER A 196 2.04 8.47 -7.01
CA SER A 196 3.25 7.88 -6.41
C SER A 196 3.68 8.63 -5.16
N VAL A 197 4.62 8.05 -4.39
CA VAL A 197 5.15 8.64 -3.15
C VAL A 197 6.63 8.98 -3.30
N ALA A 198 7.00 10.20 -2.91
CA ALA A 198 8.34 10.76 -3.02
C ALA A 198 8.86 11.21 -1.65
N VAL A 199 9.55 10.32 -0.94
CA VAL A 199 10.09 10.58 0.41
C VAL A 199 11.61 10.65 0.40
N VAL A 200 12.28 9.67 -0.22
CA VAL A 200 13.74 9.51 -0.23
C VAL A 200 14.42 10.71 -0.91
N GLU A 201 15.61 11.09 -0.46
CA GLU A 201 16.41 12.18 -1.04
C GLU A 201 17.79 11.71 -1.48
N PRO A 202 18.38 12.32 -2.54
CA PRO A 202 19.61 11.86 -3.15
C PRO A 202 20.87 12.32 -2.38
N HIS A 203 20.94 11.99 -1.10
CA HIS A 203 22.13 12.26 -0.29
C HIS A 203 22.40 11.13 0.70
N PRO A 204 23.68 10.90 1.05
CA PRO A 204 24.04 9.87 2.01
C PRO A 204 23.46 10.19 3.40
N LEU A 205 23.16 9.12 4.16
CA LEU A 205 22.60 9.19 5.51
C LEU A 205 21.26 9.96 5.57
N PHE A 206 20.43 9.79 4.52
CA PHE A 206 19.10 10.36 4.50
C PHE A 206 18.26 9.86 5.70
N ASP A 207 17.68 10.80 6.46
CA ASP A 207 16.67 10.50 7.48
C ASP A 207 15.32 11.09 7.01
N PRO A 208 14.28 10.26 6.83
CA PRO A 208 12.96 10.76 6.44
C PRO A 208 12.32 11.71 7.47
N ASN A 209 12.78 11.68 8.75
CA ASN A 209 12.32 12.62 9.77
C ASN A 209 12.97 14.00 9.67
N GLU A 210 14.05 14.14 8.89
CA GLU A 210 14.80 15.39 8.68
C GLU A 210 15.02 15.66 7.19
N PRO A 211 13.94 15.77 6.37
CA PRO A 211 14.10 15.99 4.93
C PRO A 211 14.75 17.35 4.67
N ARG A 212 15.66 17.40 3.69
CA ARG A 212 16.27 18.65 3.20
C ARG A 212 15.39 19.36 2.17
N THR A 213 14.48 18.65 1.51
CA THR A 213 13.45 19.27 0.70
C THR A 213 12.62 20.18 1.60
N SER A 214 12.55 21.47 1.25
CA SER A 214 11.90 22.48 2.06
C SER A 214 10.56 22.90 1.48
N ALA A 215 9.63 23.26 2.37
CA ALA A 215 8.38 23.91 2.04
C ALA A 215 8.26 25.22 2.80
N ARG A 216 7.78 26.29 2.13
CA ARG A 216 7.54 27.60 2.76
C ARG A 216 6.16 28.09 2.39
N LYS A 217 5.40 28.59 3.36
CA LYS A 217 4.11 29.24 3.10
C LYS A 217 4.34 30.53 2.31
N GLN A 218 3.60 30.69 1.21
CA GLN A 218 3.62 31.87 0.36
C GLN A 218 2.19 32.21 -0.08
N GLY A 219 1.65 33.31 0.41
CA GLY A 219 0.24 33.65 0.23
C GLY A 219 -0.66 32.60 0.91
N SER A 220 -1.65 32.08 0.18
CA SER A 220 -2.51 30.98 0.64
C SER A 220 -1.88 29.60 0.47
N GLY A 221 -0.85 29.44 -0.40
CA GLY A 221 -0.25 28.15 -0.70
C GLY A 221 1.15 27.96 -0.15
N TYR A 222 1.90 27.04 -0.80
CA TYR A 222 3.27 26.69 -0.42
C TYR A 222 4.19 26.71 -1.63
N VAL A 223 5.49 26.88 -1.36
CA VAL A 223 6.58 26.77 -2.36
C VAL A 223 7.53 25.71 -1.88
N LEU A 224 7.75 24.69 -2.72
CA LEU A 224 8.65 23.57 -2.45
C LEU A 224 9.97 23.74 -3.21
N LYS A 225 11.09 23.39 -2.54
CA LYS A 225 12.42 23.36 -3.15
C LYS A 225 13.25 22.20 -2.60
N GLY A 226 13.84 21.41 -3.49
CA GLY A 226 14.67 20.24 -3.14
C GLY A 226 14.71 19.19 -4.23
N ALA A 227 15.02 17.97 -3.84
CA ALA A 227 15.04 16.82 -4.76
C ALA A 227 14.56 15.55 -4.04
N LYS A 228 13.85 14.69 -4.76
CA LYS A 228 13.48 13.34 -4.33
C LYS A 228 14.12 12.31 -5.25
N SER A 229 14.42 11.14 -4.71
CA SER A 229 15.18 10.08 -5.34
C SER A 229 14.44 8.75 -5.16
N ALA A 230 14.72 7.78 -6.02
CA ALA A 230 14.12 6.47 -6.02
C ALA A 230 12.58 6.50 -5.99
N VAL A 231 11.97 7.45 -6.72
CA VAL A 231 10.51 7.56 -6.83
C VAL A 231 10.03 6.55 -7.86
N ALA A 232 9.19 5.61 -7.42
CA ALA A 232 8.58 4.64 -8.32
C ALA A 232 7.59 5.33 -9.28
N LEU A 233 7.40 4.78 -10.49
CA LEU A 233 6.47 5.31 -11.50
C LEU A 233 6.70 6.80 -11.81
N ALA A 234 7.93 7.30 -11.65
CA ALA A 234 8.20 8.73 -11.67
C ALA A 234 7.85 9.40 -13.00
N SER A 235 7.99 8.70 -14.12
CA SER A 235 7.69 9.23 -15.48
C SER A 235 6.21 9.13 -15.86
N THR A 236 5.45 8.24 -15.21
CA THR A 236 4.06 7.93 -15.55
C THR A 236 3.05 8.50 -14.58
N ALA A 237 3.40 8.63 -13.29
CA ALA A 237 2.49 9.20 -12.30
C ALA A 237 2.17 10.68 -12.59
N SER A 238 0.91 11.05 -12.51
CA SER A 238 0.41 12.42 -12.68
C SER A 238 0.47 13.23 -11.39
N GLN A 239 0.52 12.55 -10.22
CA GLN A 239 0.60 13.20 -8.91
C GLN A 239 1.59 12.50 -7.97
N PHE A 240 2.25 13.28 -7.14
CA PHE A 240 3.22 12.81 -6.16
C PHE A 240 2.87 13.26 -4.75
N LEU A 241 2.94 12.33 -3.78
CA LEU A 241 2.92 12.68 -2.37
C LEU A 241 4.36 12.94 -1.90
N VAL A 242 4.73 14.20 -1.82
CA VAL A 242 6.10 14.65 -1.54
C VAL A 242 6.27 14.99 -0.07
N SER A 243 7.31 14.44 0.57
CA SER A 243 7.71 14.88 1.92
C SER A 243 8.59 16.14 1.84
N ALA A 244 8.31 17.14 2.68
CA ALA A 244 9.14 18.33 2.77
C ALA A 244 9.11 18.92 4.18
N ASP A 245 10.20 19.54 4.60
CA ASP A 245 10.26 20.30 5.87
C ASP A 245 9.55 21.65 5.72
N LEU A 246 8.39 21.76 6.35
CA LEU A 246 7.66 23.03 6.41
C LEU A 246 8.31 23.95 7.42
N HIS A 247 8.84 25.07 6.94
CA HIS A 247 9.58 26.04 7.74
C HIS A 247 8.89 26.37 9.08
N LYS A 248 9.60 26.19 10.19
CA LYS A 248 9.14 26.37 11.60
C LYS A 248 8.06 25.39 12.08
N VAL A 249 7.66 24.40 11.25
CA VAL A 249 6.60 23.45 11.57
C VAL A 249 7.15 22.01 11.61
N GLY A 250 8.13 21.71 10.74
CA GLY A 250 8.72 20.39 10.57
C GLY A 250 8.15 19.62 9.37
N PRO A 251 8.54 18.35 9.20
CA PRO A 251 8.22 17.59 8.00
C PRO A 251 6.71 17.35 7.84
N ARG A 252 6.22 17.52 6.61
CA ARG A 252 4.83 17.34 6.17
C ARG A 252 4.79 16.65 4.82
N LEU A 253 3.61 16.15 4.45
CA LEU A 253 3.34 15.55 3.14
C LEU A 253 2.52 16.54 2.30
N PHE A 254 2.87 16.64 1.02
CA PHE A 254 2.23 17.56 0.07
C PHE A 254 1.90 16.82 -1.21
N VAL A 255 0.69 16.97 -1.72
CA VAL A 255 0.31 16.48 -3.05
C VAL A 255 0.80 17.49 -4.09
N VAL A 256 1.55 17.00 -5.07
CA VAL A 256 2.16 17.82 -6.14
C VAL A 256 1.81 17.21 -7.48
N ASP A 257 1.22 17.99 -8.38
CA ASP A 257 0.92 17.57 -9.75
C ASP A 257 2.21 17.51 -10.58
N GLN A 258 2.34 16.49 -11.45
CA GLN A 258 3.51 16.33 -12.34
C GLN A 258 3.71 17.56 -13.25
N GLY A 259 2.62 18.18 -13.72
CA GLY A 259 2.65 19.37 -14.54
C GLY A 259 2.94 20.68 -13.80
N ALA A 260 3.23 20.65 -12.49
CA ALA A 260 3.48 21.86 -11.72
C ALA A 260 4.75 22.57 -12.20
N ASN A 261 4.65 23.90 -12.39
CA ASN A 261 5.80 24.71 -12.80
C ASN A 261 6.95 24.60 -11.78
N GLY A 262 8.16 24.29 -12.27
CA GLY A 262 9.34 24.10 -11.42
C GLY A 262 9.55 22.66 -10.97
N LEU A 263 8.62 21.73 -11.27
CA LEU A 263 8.84 20.29 -11.14
C LEU A 263 9.44 19.73 -12.44
N SER A 264 10.49 18.96 -12.31
CA SER A 264 11.01 18.12 -13.40
C SER A 264 11.30 16.72 -12.91
N VAL A 265 11.05 15.73 -13.78
CA VAL A 265 11.33 14.33 -13.56
C VAL A 265 12.57 13.96 -14.36
N ILE A 266 13.52 13.30 -13.71
CA ILE A 266 14.76 12.84 -14.35
C ILE A 266 14.83 11.33 -14.11
N GLU A 267 15.13 10.55 -15.13
CA GLU A 267 15.41 9.12 -15.00
C GLU A 267 16.55 8.90 -14.00
N GLU A 268 16.38 7.92 -13.11
CA GLU A 268 17.37 7.61 -12.08
C GLU A 268 17.89 6.17 -12.25
N PRO A 269 19.08 6.01 -12.87
CA PRO A 269 19.69 4.68 -12.99
C PRO A 269 19.96 4.08 -11.61
N ALA A 270 19.52 2.85 -11.40
CA ALA A 270 19.68 2.13 -10.15
C ALA A 270 20.24 0.73 -10.39
N MET A 271 20.94 0.18 -9.41
CA MET A 271 21.48 -1.18 -9.47
C MET A 271 20.40 -2.22 -9.19
N GLY A 272 19.40 -1.89 -8.40
CA GLY A 272 18.22 -2.74 -8.09
C GLY A 272 16.93 -1.97 -8.17
N LEU A 273 15.80 -2.67 -8.06
CA LEU A 273 14.44 -2.11 -8.17
C LEU A 273 14.16 -1.41 -9.50
N ARG A 274 14.88 -1.77 -10.56
CA ARG A 274 14.80 -1.11 -11.86
C ARG A 274 13.40 -1.22 -12.47
N SER A 275 12.76 -2.37 -12.27
CA SER A 275 11.39 -2.65 -12.69
C SER A 275 10.33 -1.70 -12.09
N ALA A 276 10.70 -0.89 -11.07
CA ALA A 276 9.79 0.09 -10.48
C ALA A 276 9.62 1.39 -11.29
N GLY A 277 10.34 1.59 -12.40
CA GLY A 277 10.30 2.85 -13.15
C GLY A 277 10.83 4.03 -12.33
N LEU A 278 12.04 3.86 -11.77
CA LEU A 278 12.61 4.81 -10.83
C LEU A 278 12.99 6.14 -11.48
N GLY A 279 12.67 7.22 -10.79
CA GLY A 279 13.09 8.57 -11.20
C GLY A 279 13.37 9.48 -10.02
N ARG A 280 13.96 10.61 -10.35
CA ARG A 280 14.25 11.70 -9.43
C ARG A 280 13.33 12.88 -9.72
N LEU A 281 12.72 13.42 -8.68
CA LEU A 281 11.96 14.68 -8.77
C LEU A 281 12.86 15.85 -8.38
N MET A 282 12.98 16.83 -9.25
CA MET A 282 13.64 18.10 -8.95
C MET A 282 12.56 19.16 -8.74
N LEU A 283 12.59 19.80 -7.57
CA LEU A 283 11.64 20.82 -7.16
C LEU A 283 12.38 22.16 -7.08
N ASP A 284 12.19 23.02 -8.07
CA ASP A 284 12.79 24.37 -8.09
C ASP A 284 11.72 25.45 -7.98
N GLY A 285 11.31 25.72 -6.74
CA GLY A 285 10.29 26.72 -6.45
C GLY A 285 8.88 26.32 -6.87
N VAL A 286 8.55 25.03 -6.77
CA VAL A 286 7.23 24.49 -7.15
C VAL A 286 6.15 25.12 -6.27
N LYS A 287 5.20 25.81 -6.90
CA LYS A 287 4.08 26.47 -6.22
C LYS A 287 2.87 25.53 -6.20
N ILE A 288 2.32 25.32 -5.02
CA ILE A 288 1.14 24.48 -4.78
C ILE A 288 0.12 25.21 -3.91
N GLY A 289 -1.15 24.80 -3.99
CA GLY A 289 -2.25 25.37 -3.22
C GLY A 289 -2.17 25.06 -1.72
N GLU A 290 -3.02 25.70 -0.94
CA GLU A 290 -3.12 25.43 0.50
C GLU A 290 -3.73 24.05 0.79
N ASP A 291 -4.58 23.56 -0.10
CA ASP A 291 -5.24 22.26 -0.09
C ASP A 291 -4.26 21.09 -0.37
N ALA A 292 -3.06 21.40 -0.87
CA ALA A 292 -2.04 20.40 -1.19
C ALA A 292 -1.36 19.77 0.05
N MET A 293 -1.33 20.45 1.20
CA MET A 293 -0.75 19.88 2.42
C MET A 293 -1.71 18.85 3.03
N LEU A 294 -1.26 17.60 3.14
CA LEU A 294 -2.08 16.51 3.65
C LEU A 294 -2.54 16.76 5.09
N GLY A 295 -3.86 16.68 5.32
CA GLY A 295 -4.50 16.97 6.59
C GLY A 295 -4.76 18.46 6.85
N GLY A 296 -4.51 19.34 5.88
CA GLY A 296 -4.85 20.76 5.92
C GLY A 296 -4.28 21.50 7.14
N GLU A 297 -5.03 22.47 7.65
CA GLU A 297 -4.59 23.27 8.83
C GLU A 297 -4.39 22.43 10.10
N ALA A 298 -5.14 21.34 10.28
CA ALA A 298 -4.98 20.45 11.42
C ALA A 298 -3.58 19.81 11.47
N ALA A 299 -2.93 19.67 10.32
CA ALA A 299 -1.57 19.14 10.21
C ALA A 299 -0.48 20.14 10.64
N LEU A 300 -0.77 21.40 10.85
CA LEU A 300 0.22 22.38 11.31
C LEU A 300 0.68 22.15 12.76
N GLY A 301 -0.14 21.47 13.57
CA GLY A 301 0.15 21.19 14.96
C GLY A 301 0.90 19.87 15.22
N LYS A 302 0.93 19.46 16.50
CA LYS A 302 1.54 18.21 16.96
C LYS A 302 0.91 16.95 16.30
N ALA A 303 -0.38 17.01 15.98
CA ALA A 303 -1.08 15.93 15.29
C ALA A 303 -0.45 15.65 13.92
N GLY A 304 -0.13 16.67 13.13
CA GLY A 304 0.53 16.50 11.83
C GLY A 304 1.95 15.93 11.94
N THR A 305 2.69 16.28 13.00
CA THR A 305 4.01 15.69 13.26
C THR A 305 3.87 14.20 13.60
N ALA A 306 2.87 13.84 14.41
CA ALA A 306 2.59 12.44 14.75
C ALA A 306 2.12 11.64 13.52
N ALA A 307 1.26 12.23 12.67
CA ALA A 307 0.79 11.65 11.42
C ALA A 307 1.95 11.37 10.46
N TYR A 308 2.84 12.35 10.26
CA TYR A 308 4.02 12.18 9.42
C TYR A 308 4.93 11.05 9.91
N ARG A 309 5.26 11.02 11.21
CA ARG A 309 6.06 9.93 11.81
C ARG A 309 5.39 8.58 11.63
N SER A 310 4.09 8.50 11.86
CA SER A 310 3.33 7.26 11.67
C SER A 310 3.36 6.80 10.20
N ALA A 311 3.31 7.71 9.23
CA ALA A 311 3.45 7.37 7.82
C ALA A 311 4.85 6.80 7.50
N VAL A 312 5.91 7.42 8.04
CA VAL A 312 7.30 6.93 7.91
C VAL A 312 7.45 5.54 8.53
N ASP A 313 6.92 5.32 9.74
CA ASP A 313 7.04 4.03 10.42
C ASP A 313 6.28 2.92 9.67
N ARG A 314 5.10 3.21 9.10
CA ARG A 314 4.37 2.27 8.24
C ARG A 314 5.15 1.95 6.97
N ALA A 315 5.78 2.93 6.33
CA ALA A 315 6.63 2.71 5.17
C ALA A 315 7.84 1.81 5.51
N ARG A 316 8.48 2.00 6.66
CA ARG A 316 9.57 1.14 7.14
C ARG A 316 9.11 -0.30 7.37
N ILE A 317 7.93 -0.52 7.93
CA ILE A 317 7.33 -1.85 8.09
C ILE A 317 7.10 -2.47 6.70
N GLY A 318 6.55 -1.72 5.75
CA GLY A 318 6.35 -2.17 4.37
C GLY A 318 7.66 -2.61 3.70
N TRP A 319 8.73 -1.82 3.82
CA TRP A 319 10.06 -2.20 3.32
C TRP A 319 10.61 -3.47 3.97
N GLY A 320 10.42 -3.63 5.29
CA GLY A 320 10.78 -4.86 6.00
C GLY A 320 10.02 -6.07 5.48
N ALA A 321 8.71 -5.93 5.25
CA ALA A 321 7.86 -6.98 4.70
C ALA A 321 8.28 -7.36 3.27
N MET A 322 8.57 -6.37 2.41
CA MET A 322 9.08 -6.64 1.06
C MET A 322 10.41 -7.42 1.11
N ALA A 323 11.32 -7.07 2.02
CA ALA A 323 12.57 -7.79 2.18
C ALA A 323 12.35 -9.25 2.62
N VAL A 324 11.37 -9.52 3.49
CA VAL A 324 10.98 -10.88 3.89
C VAL A 324 10.42 -11.65 2.70
N GLY A 325 9.50 -11.06 1.92
CA GLY A 325 8.93 -11.69 0.73
C GLY A 325 9.99 -12.07 -0.31
N ALA A 326 10.88 -11.13 -0.66
CA ALA A 326 11.97 -11.38 -1.57
C ALA A 326 12.94 -12.46 -1.04
N SER A 327 13.25 -12.45 0.27
CA SER A 327 14.08 -13.47 0.89
C SER A 327 13.44 -14.85 0.84
N GLN A 328 12.11 -14.94 1.01
CA GLN A 328 11.40 -16.20 0.90
C GLN A 328 11.47 -16.76 -0.53
N ALA A 329 11.30 -15.92 -1.55
CA ALA A 329 11.47 -16.34 -2.95
C ALA A 329 12.86 -16.88 -3.23
N VAL A 330 13.91 -16.24 -2.68
CA VAL A 330 15.28 -16.73 -2.79
C VAL A 330 15.44 -18.11 -2.14
N LEU A 331 14.86 -18.33 -0.97
CA LEU A 331 14.91 -19.64 -0.30
C LEU A 331 14.18 -20.73 -1.12
N ASP A 332 13.01 -20.39 -1.62
CA ASP A 332 12.17 -21.31 -2.43
C ASP A 332 12.91 -21.73 -3.73
N TYR A 333 13.73 -20.86 -4.28
CA TYR A 333 14.58 -21.16 -5.44
C TYR A 333 15.86 -21.92 -5.07
N VAL A 334 16.59 -21.47 -4.05
CA VAL A 334 17.94 -21.98 -3.74
C VAL A 334 17.88 -23.38 -3.15
N VAL A 335 16.89 -23.71 -2.34
CA VAL A 335 16.80 -25.04 -1.69
C VAL A 335 16.64 -26.16 -2.72
N PRO A 336 15.68 -26.13 -3.68
CA PRO A 336 15.62 -27.11 -4.77
C PRO A 336 16.91 -27.11 -5.62
N TYR A 337 17.41 -25.92 -5.99
CA TYR A 337 18.64 -25.83 -6.77
C TYR A 337 19.82 -26.56 -6.12
N CYS A 338 20.02 -26.40 -4.81
CA CYS A 338 21.10 -27.08 -4.08
C CYS A 338 20.92 -28.61 -4.06
N ASN A 339 19.68 -29.10 -4.07
CA ASN A 339 19.37 -30.52 -4.09
C ASN A 339 19.55 -31.14 -5.49
N GLU A 340 19.37 -30.37 -6.55
CA GLU A 340 19.45 -30.83 -7.94
C GLU A 340 20.84 -30.61 -8.56
N ARG A 341 21.52 -29.55 -8.19
CA ARG A 341 22.84 -29.21 -8.76
C ARG A 341 23.90 -30.19 -8.32
N VAL A 342 24.41 -30.98 -9.27
CA VAL A 342 25.50 -31.93 -9.05
C VAL A 342 26.86 -31.24 -9.29
N ALA A 343 27.76 -31.34 -8.33
CA ALA A 343 29.17 -30.96 -8.44
C ALA A 343 30.05 -31.96 -7.71
N PHE A 344 31.15 -32.38 -8.35
CA PHE A 344 32.02 -33.42 -7.83
C PHE A 344 31.32 -34.76 -7.56
N GLY A 345 30.32 -35.12 -8.38
CA GLY A 345 29.65 -36.43 -8.37
C GLY A 345 28.46 -36.53 -7.40
N GLU A 346 28.08 -35.47 -6.69
CA GLU A 346 26.94 -35.48 -5.75
C GLU A 346 26.23 -34.10 -5.71
N PRO A 347 24.98 -34.06 -5.23
CA PRO A 347 24.29 -32.79 -5.00
C PRO A 347 25.08 -31.87 -4.07
N ILE A 348 25.08 -30.54 -4.38
CA ILE A 348 25.83 -29.58 -3.55
C ILE A 348 25.27 -29.46 -2.14
N SER A 349 23.99 -29.82 -1.91
CA SER A 349 23.37 -29.90 -0.58
C SER A 349 24.01 -30.96 0.33
N HIS A 350 24.76 -31.93 -0.21
CA HIS A 350 25.53 -32.90 0.59
C HIS A 350 26.78 -32.30 1.22
N ARG A 351 27.20 -31.10 0.82
CA ARG A 351 28.36 -30.41 1.44
C ARG A 351 27.90 -29.76 2.76
N GLN A 352 28.63 -30.05 3.86
CA GLN A 352 28.29 -29.52 5.18
C GLN A 352 28.10 -27.99 5.21
N ALA A 353 28.95 -27.26 4.47
CA ALA A 353 28.89 -25.81 4.38
C ALA A 353 27.59 -25.30 3.72
N VAL A 354 26.96 -26.09 2.86
CA VAL A 354 25.67 -25.78 2.22
C VAL A 354 24.50 -26.31 3.05
N ALA A 355 24.63 -27.55 3.58
CA ALA A 355 23.56 -28.21 4.33
C ALA A 355 23.20 -27.50 5.64
N PHE A 356 24.14 -26.75 6.24
CA PHE A 356 23.96 -26.06 7.52
C PHE A 356 23.65 -24.55 7.37
N MET A 357 23.59 -24.02 6.18
CA MET A 357 23.08 -22.67 5.91
C MET A 357 21.56 -22.66 5.84
#